data_e7c832ae29fb9d142dedf7ae44a24cb7
#
_entry.id   e7c832ae29fb9d142dedf7ae44a24cb7
#
_cell.length_a   1.000
_cell.length_b   1.000
_cell.length_c   1.000
_cell.angle_alpha   90.00
_cell.angle_beta   90.00
_cell.angle_gamma   90.00
#
_symmetry.space_group_name_H-M   'P 1'
#
loop_
_entity.id
_entity.type
_entity.pdbx_description
1 polymer ?
#
loop_
_entity_poly.entity_id
_entity_poly.type
_entity_poly.pdbx_seq_one_letter_code
_entity_poly.pdbx_strand_id
1 'polypeptide(L)'
;MRDISGKQITLRTATGIGLVTCSVKTIDHIINDTLPKGNMFDVARAAAFLAAKNTSQLIPHCHPVGIDGMSVDFEILDPIKHANQFNISIEGLHGVVIRSQIKSIGRTGIEIEALTGISIAALTVY
;
A
#
# COMPACT_ATOMS: atom_id res chain seq x y z
N MET A 1 5.55 -15.04 18.63
CA MET A 1 4.49 -15.17 17.60
C MET A 1 3.29 -15.87 18.24
N ARG A 2 2.08 -15.37 18.01
CA ARG A 2 0.87 -15.93 18.65
C ARG A 2 0.48 -17.25 18.00
N ASP A 3 0.11 -18.28 18.81
CA ASP A 3 -0.44 -19.53 18.28
C ASP A 3 -1.81 -19.30 17.60
N ILE A 4 -1.94 -19.77 16.37
CA ILE A 4 -3.16 -19.69 15.56
C ILE A 4 -3.67 -21.06 15.11
N SER A 5 -3.08 -22.16 15.61
CA SER A 5 -3.44 -23.53 15.19
C SER A 5 -4.91 -23.87 15.40
N GLY A 6 -5.52 -23.35 16.48
CA GLY A 6 -6.94 -23.55 16.81
C GLY A 6 -7.92 -22.61 16.10
N LYS A 7 -7.46 -21.66 15.25
CA LYS A 7 -8.36 -20.76 14.54
C LYS A 7 -8.93 -21.39 13.27
N GLN A 8 -10.17 -21.03 12.96
CA GLN A 8 -10.81 -21.41 11.70
C GLN A 8 -10.16 -20.73 10.50
N ILE A 9 -10.12 -21.45 9.40
CA ILE A 9 -9.73 -20.92 8.10
C ILE A 9 -10.91 -20.14 7.54
N THR A 10 -10.70 -18.84 7.24
CA THR A 10 -11.73 -17.96 6.67
C THR A 10 -11.11 -17.06 5.61
N LEU A 11 -11.95 -16.47 4.77
CA LEU A 11 -11.53 -15.39 3.88
C LEU A 11 -11.12 -14.17 4.73
N ARG A 12 -9.93 -13.66 4.49
CA ARG A 12 -9.38 -12.45 5.07
C ARG A 12 -9.24 -11.40 3.98
N THR A 13 -9.68 -10.19 4.27
CA THR A 13 -9.49 -9.04 3.39
C THR A 13 -8.93 -7.88 4.19
N ALA A 14 -8.00 -7.16 3.61
CA ALA A 14 -7.48 -5.93 4.18
C ALA A 14 -7.36 -4.87 3.09
N THR A 15 -7.66 -3.63 3.47
CA THR A 15 -7.41 -2.45 2.65
C THR A 15 -6.49 -1.54 3.42
N GLY A 16 -5.39 -1.15 2.80
CA GLY A 16 -4.50 -0.13 3.31
C GLY A 16 -4.54 1.12 2.45
N ILE A 17 -4.20 2.26 3.04
CA ILE A 17 -4.07 3.54 2.35
C ILE A 17 -2.82 4.25 2.83
N GLY A 18 -2.10 4.89 1.92
CA GLY A 18 -0.93 5.72 2.20
C GLY A 18 -0.96 7.01 1.40
N LEU A 19 -0.26 8.02 1.88
CA LEU A 19 -0.09 9.30 1.21
C LEU A 19 1.39 9.65 1.18
N VAL A 20 1.89 9.94 -0.02
CA VAL A 20 3.22 10.55 -0.23
C VAL A 20 3.00 11.99 -0.64
N THR A 21 3.39 12.93 0.21
CA THR A 21 3.28 14.36 -0.11
C THR A 21 4.47 14.83 -0.93
N CYS A 22 4.23 15.72 -1.88
CA CYS A 22 5.27 16.30 -2.72
C CYS A 22 4.89 17.71 -3.18
N SER A 23 5.77 18.37 -3.92
CA SER A 23 5.52 19.69 -4.49
C SER A 23 4.56 19.64 -5.68
N VAL A 24 3.90 20.77 -5.97
CA VAL A 24 3.09 20.95 -7.19
C VAL A 24 3.90 20.61 -8.44
N LYS A 25 5.15 21.07 -8.49
CA LYS A 25 6.05 20.78 -9.61
C LYS A 25 6.28 19.29 -9.82
N THR A 26 6.37 18.50 -8.74
CA THR A 26 6.49 17.05 -8.83
C THR A 26 5.22 16.43 -9.40
N ILE A 27 4.04 16.92 -8.98
CA ILE A 27 2.75 16.47 -9.54
C ILE A 27 2.68 16.74 -11.04
N ASP A 28 3.11 17.93 -11.49
CA ASP A 28 3.16 18.26 -12.93
C ASP A 28 4.04 17.28 -13.71
N HIS A 29 5.20 16.90 -13.16
CA HIS A 29 6.06 15.90 -13.78
C HIS A 29 5.41 14.51 -13.83
N ILE A 30 4.66 14.12 -12.79
CA ILE A 30 3.93 12.86 -12.76
C ILE A 30 2.84 12.84 -13.84
N ILE A 31 2.02 13.91 -13.92
CA ILE A 31 0.91 14.01 -14.87
C ILE A 31 1.41 14.00 -16.31
N ASN A 32 2.53 14.66 -16.57
CA ASN A 32 3.10 14.78 -17.92
C ASN A 32 4.07 13.64 -18.28
N ASP A 33 4.23 12.64 -17.43
CA ASP A 33 5.15 11.50 -17.60
C ASP A 33 6.60 11.93 -17.92
N THR A 34 7.07 12.97 -17.24
CA THR A 34 8.42 13.55 -17.43
C THR A 34 9.37 13.24 -16.27
N LEU A 35 9.06 12.24 -15.45
CA LEU A 35 9.93 11.81 -14.37
C LEU A 35 11.19 11.10 -14.91
N PRO A 36 12.37 11.39 -14.35
CA PRO A 36 13.63 10.81 -14.84
C PRO A 36 13.72 9.28 -14.72
N LYS A 37 12.93 8.69 -13.81
CA LYS A 37 12.96 7.25 -13.50
C LYS A 37 11.94 6.41 -14.29
N GLY A 38 11.24 7.00 -15.27
CA GLY A 38 10.21 6.32 -16.05
C GLY A 38 8.92 6.05 -15.27
N ASN A 39 8.21 4.96 -15.62
CA ASN A 39 6.92 4.63 -14.99
C ASN A 39 7.09 4.17 -13.54
N MET A 40 7.16 5.13 -12.66
CA MET A 40 7.36 4.97 -11.23
C MET A 40 6.23 4.15 -10.58
N PHE A 41 4.99 4.26 -11.04
CA PHE A 41 3.86 3.54 -10.44
C PHE A 41 3.90 2.04 -10.71
N ASP A 42 4.36 1.61 -11.88
CA ASP A 42 4.51 0.17 -12.16
C ASP A 42 5.63 -0.45 -11.34
N VAL A 43 6.74 0.28 -11.18
CA VAL A 43 7.84 -0.15 -10.30
C VAL A 43 7.38 -0.23 -8.84
N ALA A 44 6.66 0.79 -8.35
CA ALA A 44 6.13 0.82 -6.99
C ALA A 44 5.09 -0.28 -6.74
N ARG A 45 4.26 -0.59 -7.74
CA ARG A 45 3.30 -1.70 -7.68
C ARG A 45 4.01 -3.05 -7.55
N ALA A 46 5.03 -3.28 -8.36
CA ALA A 46 5.83 -4.50 -8.27
C ALA A 46 6.56 -4.63 -6.92
N ALA A 47 7.10 -3.53 -6.41
CA ALA A 47 7.74 -3.48 -5.10
C ALA A 47 6.74 -3.77 -3.96
N ALA A 48 5.52 -3.24 -4.04
CA ALA A 48 4.45 -3.53 -3.09
C ALA A 48 4.09 -5.02 -3.04
N PHE A 49 3.94 -5.67 -4.19
CA PHE A 49 3.67 -7.11 -4.27
C PHE A 49 4.79 -7.93 -3.65
N LEU A 50 6.03 -7.58 -3.92
CA LEU A 50 7.19 -8.26 -3.36
C LEU A 50 7.24 -8.08 -1.84
N ALA A 51 7.02 -6.86 -1.35
CA ALA A 51 7.01 -6.53 0.07
C ALA A 51 5.92 -7.29 0.83
N ALA A 52 4.69 -7.29 0.32
CA ALA A 52 3.58 -8.01 0.92
C ALA A 52 3.87 -9.51 1.05
N LYS A 53 4.43 -10.14 0.00
CA LYS A 53 4.82 -11.56 0.01
C LYS A 53 5.94 -11.88 1.01
N ASN A 54 6.77 -10.91 1.36
CA ASN A 54 7.91 -11.09 2.27
C ASN A 54 7.66 -10.52 3.68
N THR A 55 6.43 -10.12 4.00
CA THR A 55 6.10 -9.47 5.29
C THR A 55 6.58 -10.27 6.49
N SER A 56 6.37 -11.58 6.52
CA SER A 56 6.79 -12.42 7.64
C SER A 56 8.31 -12.52 7.83
N GLN A 57 9.09 -12.19 6.81
CA GLN A 57 10.55 -12.12 6.90
C GLN A 57 11.04 -10.75 7.39
N LEU A 58 10.21 -9.72 7.29
CA LEU A 58 10.52 -8.35 7.71
C LEU A 58 9.98 -8.04 9.10
N ILE A 59 8.81 -8.58 9.43
CA ILE A 59 8.09 -8.31 10.69
C ILE A 59 8.09 -9.58 11.56
N PRO A 60 8.87 -9.62 12.66
CA PRO A 60 9.18 -10.86 13.39
C PRO A 60 7.98 -11.63 13.94
N HIS A 61 6.88 -10.94 14.25
CA HIS A 61 5.69 -11.56 14.82
C HIS A 61 4.62 -11.94 13.79
N CYS A 62 4.83 -11.64 12.52
CA CYS A 62 3.91 -12.02 11.45
C CYS A 62 4.08 -13.49 11.06
N HIS A 63 2.95 -14.18 10.89
CA HIS A 63 2.94 -15.53 10.34
C HIS A 63 3.18 -15.48 8.83
N PRO A 64 3.84 -16.49 8.24
CA PRO A 64 3.85 -16.62 6.79
C PRO A 64 2.43 -16.93 6.30
N VAL A 65 1.90 -16.07 5.44
CA VAL A 65 0.56 -16.21 4.86
C VAL A 65 0.64 -16.21 3.34
N GLY A 66 -0.21 -17.03 2.70
CA GLY A 66 -0.42 -16.96 1.27
C GLY A 66 -1.27 -15.73 0.90
N ILE A 67 -0.99 -15.11 -0.23
CA ILE A 67 -1.79 -14.03 -0.78
C ILE A 67 -2.52 -14.57 -2.01
N ASP A 68 -3.86 -14.63 -1.94
CA ASP A 68 -4.70 -15.12 -3.03
C ASP A 68 -5.00 -14.02 -4.06
N GLY A 69 -4.94 -12.77 -3.65
CA GLY A 69 -5.12 -11.63 -4.55
C GLY A 69 -4.64 -10.33 -3.91
N MET A 70 -4.06 -9.46 -4.74
CA MET A 70 -3.64 -8.13 -4.34
C MET A 70 -3.78 -7.15 -5.50
N SER A 71 -4.34 -5.96 -5.22
CA SER A 71 -4.25 -4.80 -6.09
C SER A 71 -3.53 -3.66 -5.38
N VAL A 72 -2.87 -2.82 -6.17
CA VAL A 72 -2.26 -1.57 -5.70
C VAL A 72 -2.55 -0.49 -6.73
N ASP A 73 -3.24 0.55 -6.29
CA ASP A 73 -3.69 1.65 -7.11
C ASP A 73 -3.05 2.96 -6.64
N PHE A 74 -2.78 3.86 -7.57
CA PHE A 74 -2.17 5.16 -7.34
C PHE A 74 -3.07 6.24 -7.92
N GLU A 75 -3.31 7.30 -7.13
CA GLU A 75 -4.10 8.46 -7.56
C GLU A 75 -3.40 9.75 -7.11
N ILE A 76 -3.52 10.81 -7.88
CA ILE A 76 -3.14 12.13 -7.43
C ILE A 76 -4.11 12.55 -6.31
N LEU A 77 -3.57 13.15 -5.25
CA LEU A 77 -4.37 13.61 -4.13
C LEU A 77 -5.38 14.66 -4.57
N ASP A 78 -6.66 14.34 -4.40
CA ASP A 78 -7.78 15.25 -4.55
C ASP A 78 -8.34 15.54 -3.15
N PRO A 79 -8.28 16.81 -2.66
CA PRO A 79 -8.73 17.14 -1.31
C PRO A 79 -10.21 16.85 -1.06
N ILE A 80 -11.06 16.92 -2.07
CA ILE A 80 -12.50 16.65 -1.94
C ILE A 80 -12.74 15.14 -1.89
N LYS A 81 -12.21 14.40 -2.85
CA LYS A 81 -12.37 12.93 -2.96
C LYS A 81 -11.78 12.20 -1.76
N HIS A 82 -10.67 12.69 -1.22
CA HIS A 82 -9.91 12.01 -0.18
C HIS A 82 -10.09 12.60 1.23
N ALA A 83 -10.97 13.60 1.41
CA ALA A 83 -11.13 14.38 2.65
C ALA A 83 -11.26 13.54 3.93
N ASN A 84 -11.96 12.38 3.87
CA ASN A 84 -12.25 11.54 5.03
C ASN A 84 -11.44 10.23 5.05
N GLN A 85 -10.37 10.13 4.25
CA GLN A 85 -9.59 8.90 4.15
C GLN A 85 -8.35 8.90 5.05
N PHE A 86 -7.98 10.04 5.59
CA PHE A 86 -6.81 10.22 6.45
C PHE A 86 -7.22 10.88 7.77
N ASN A 87 -6.53 10.52 8.87
CA ASN A 87 -6.72 11.14 10.19
C ASN A 87 -5.90 12.43 10.34
N ILE A 88 -5.62 13.12 9.25
CA ILE A 88 -4.93 14.41 9.19
C ILE A 88 -5.65 15.34 8.22
N SER A 89 -5.47 16.66 8.39
CA SER A 89 -5.90 17.62 7.38
C SER A 89 -5.04 17.45 6.13
N ILE A 90 -5.70 17.33 4.98
CA ILE A 90 -5.04 17.26 3.66
C ILE A 90 -5.22 18.53 2.84
N GLU A 91 -5.83 19.55 3.44
CA GLU A 91 -6.04 20.84 2.80
C GLU A 91 -4.69 21.49 2.44
N GLY A 92 -4.56 21.93 1.20
CA GLY A 92 -3.33 22.53 0.68
C GLY A 92 -2.18 21.56 0.43
N LEU A 93 -2.36 20.27 0.71
CA LEU A 93 -1.36 19.24 0.37
C LEU A 93 -1.49 18.81 -1.08
N HIS A 94 -0.34 18.45 -1.66
CA HIS A 94 -0.22 17.79 -2.95
C HIS A 94 0.51 16.47 -2.75
N GLY A 95 0.16 15.44 -3.51
CA GLY A 95 0.79 14.13 -3.33
C GLY A 95 0.14 13.03 -4.14
N VAL A 96 0.59 11.82 -3.86
CA VAL A 96 0.10 10.57 -4.43
C VAL A 96 -0.54 9.74 -3.33
N VAL A 97 -1.79 9.38 -3.53
CA VAL A 97 -2.52 8.43 -2.69
C VAL A 97 -2.26 7.02 -3.21
N ILE A 98 -1.87 6.13 -2.32
CA ILE A 98 -1.61 4.71 -2.61
C ILE A 98 -2.66 3.90 -1.87
N ARG A 99 -3.36 3.02 -2.57
CA ARG A 99 -4.35 2.12 -1.99
C ARG A 99 -3.99 0.69 -2.33
N SER A 100 -3.98 -0.19 -1.33
CA SER A 100 -3.88 -1.63 -1.56
C SER A 100 -5.13 -2.35 -1.08
N GLN A 101 -5.51 -3.41 -1.78
CA GLN A 101 -6.50 -4.38 -1.33
C GLN A 101 -5.86 -5.76 -1.42
N ILE A 102 -5.94 -6.52 -0.33
CA ILE A 102 -5.39 -7.88 -0.26
C ILE A 102 -6.48 -8.86 0.17
N LYS A 103 -6.42 -10.07 -0.39
CA LYS A 103 -7.26 -11.21 -0.02
C LYS A 103 -6.39 -12.42 0.26
N SER A 104 -6.78 -13.19 1.28
CA SER A 104 -6.14 -14.45 1.65
C SER A 104 -7.15 -15.37 2.30
N ILE A 105 -7.01 -16.67 2.09
CA ILE A 105 -7.75 -17.69 2.83
C ILE A 105 -6.81 -18.26 3.90
N GLY A 106 -7.10 -17.98 5.16
CA GLY A 106 -6.17 -18.35 6.23
C GLY A 106 -6.72 -18.19 7.65
N ARG A 107 -5.85 -18.47 8.62
CA ARG A 107 -6.16 -18.45 10.06
C ARG A 107 -5.84 -17.12 10.74
N THR A 108 -5.21 -16.18 10.04
CA THR A 108 -4.82 -14.87 10.58
C THR A 108 -5.17 -13.76 9.59
N GLY A 109 -5.24 -12.53 10.08
CA GLY A 109 -5.44 -11.34 9.23
C GLY A 109 -4.21 -11.06 8.35
N ILE A 110 -4.40 -10.20 7.37
CA ILE A 110 -3.40 -9.80 6.38
C ILE A 110 -3.21 -8.27 6.35
N GLU A 111 -3.52 -7.62 7.47
CA GLU A 111 -3.44 -6.17 7.61
C GLU A 111 -1.99 -5.68 7.48
N ILE A 112 -1.05 -6.44 8.05
CA ILE A 112 0.37 -6.07 8.04
C ILE A 112 0.95 -6.23 6.63
N GLU A 113 0.53 -7.25 5.87
CA GLU A 113 0.89 -7.42 4.45
C GLU A 113 0.43 -6.21 3.62
N ALA A 114 -0.80 -5.73 3.87
CA ALA A 114 -1.33 -4.54 3.19
C ALA A 114 -0.49 -3.29 3.53
N LEU A 115 -0.16 -3.08 4.81
CA LEU A 115 0.62 -1.94 5.27
C LEU A 115 2.07 -2.01 4.81
N THR A 116 2.70 -3.19 4.83
CA THR A 116 4.07 -3.40 4.34
C THR A 116 4.15 -3.09 2.85
N GLY A 117 3.19 -3.59 2.06
CA GLY A 117 3.10 -3.30 0.64
C GLY A 117 3.01 -1.81 0.36
N ILE A 118 2.11 -1.08 1.04
CA ILE A 118 1.98 0.38 0.89
C ILE A 118 3.25 1.11 1.31
N SER A 119 3.86 0.71 2.42
CA SER A 119 5.07 1.39 2.92
C SER A 119 6.21 1.31 1.91
N ILE A 120 6.42 0.14 1.31
CA ILE A 120 7.46 -0.04 0.29
C ILE A 120 7.07 0.65 -1.03
N ALA A 121 5.79 0.64 -1.42
CA ALA A 121 5.33 1.42 -2.56
C ALA A 121 5.58 2.93 -2.34
N ALA A 122 5.27 3.45 -1.15
CA ALA A 122 5.50 4.85 -0.81
C ALA A 122 6.98 5.23 -0.87
N LEU A 123 7.87 4.39 -0.34
CA LEU A 123 9.31 4.58 -0.44
C LEU A 123 9.82 4.50 -1.90
N THR A 124 9.18 3.69 -2.74
CA THR A 124 9.55 3.57 -4.15
C THR A 124 9.11 4.78 -4.96
N VAL A 125 7.96 5.35 -4.61
CA VAL A 125 7.45 6.60 -5.21
C VAL A 125 8.28 7.81 -4.80
N TYR A 126 8.72 7.85 -3.55
CA TYR A 126 9.55 8.93 -2.99
C TYR A 126 10.93 8.99 -3.65
#